data_b071da6f6f1dd4439e026822f6587dab
#
_entry.id   b071da6f6f1dd4439e026822f6587dab
#
_cell.length_a   1.000
_cell.length_b   1.000
_cell.length_c   1.000
_cell.angle_alpha   90.00
_cell.angle_beta   90.00
_cell.angle_gamma   90.00
#
_symmetry.space_group_name_H-M   'P 1'
#
loop_
_entity.id
_entity.type
_entity.pdbx_description
1 polymer ?
#
loop_
_entity_poly.entity_id
_entity_poly.type
_entity_poly.pdbx_seq_one_letter_code
_entity_poly.pdbx_strand_id
1 'polypeptide(L)'
;MSLFKLSNDVFSLKLNALEISVYAYLCSLPASATTTAGAVVISVKQATIGQRCGIKSPTTISRVIDRLCEKGLVETLERTKKAAPRRGTYVYAVTQQSLHDGYFFVERRVFGQLVPRQMMIYLFICKAYSPTLRRCWNSYQDISRQTGMKRETVIQTVNELVNGHFITRCRRKAKDNRRVFVDNLYQVVRYVKGKITKKIVRLYRKYNRTNVSLLSKTHVQVYYNRSEGLCQVGNRQKIEVRGSP
;
A
#
# COMPACT_ATOMS: atom_id res chain seq x y z
N MET A 1 6.09 -1.08 -14.66
CA MET A 1 5.72 -0.77 -13.24
C MET A 1 6.82 -1.30 -12.35
N SER A 2 7.28 -0.52 -11.38
CA SER A 2 8.29 -0.97 -10.43
C SER A 2 7.59 -1.38 -9.13
N LEU A 3 7.35 -2.67 -8.97
CA LEU A 3 6.82 -3.30 -7.76
C LEU A 3 7.97 -3.85 -6.92
N PHE A 4 7.78 -3.93 -5.62
CA PHE A 4 8.63 -4.71 -4.73
C PHE A 4 7.77 -5.56 -3.80
N LYS A 5 8.37 -6.60 -3.26
CA LYS A 5 7.73 -7.51 -2.30
C LYS A 5 7.99 -7.02 -0.88
N LEU A 6 6.99 -7.09 -0.03
CA LEU A 6 7.11 -6.85 1.40
C LEU A 6 6.45 -8.00 2.13
N SER A 7 7.11 -8.55 3.16
CA SER A 7 6.58 -9.66 3.95
C SER A 7 5.30 -9.27 4.67
N ASN A 8 4.39 -10.22 4.81
CA ASN A 8 3.18 -10.07 5.63
C ASN A 8 3.50 -9.79 7.10
N ASP A 9 4.65 -10.24 7.58
CA ASP A 9 5.09 -10.10 8.97
C ASP A 9 5.48 -8.68 9.38
N VAL A 10 5.59 -7.76 8.41
CA VAL A 10 5.87 -6.35 8.70
C VAL A 10 4.87 -5.74 9.71
N PHE A 11 3.63 -6.24 9.75
CA PHE A 11 2.62 -5.79 10.71
C PHE A 11 2.77 -6.44 12.10
N SER A 12 3.45 -7.58 12.21
CA SER A 12 3.77 -8.23 13.48
C SER A 12 4.89 -7.54 14.24
N LEU A 13 5.71 -6.72 13.54
CA LEU A 13 6.83 -5.96 14.11
C LEU A 13 6.38 -4.78 15.00
N LYS A 14 5.09 -4.53 15.14
CA LYS A 14 4.51 -3.43 15.93
C LYS A 14 5.15 -2.06 15.64
N LEU A 15 5.39 -1.80 14.36
CA LEU A 15 5.94 -0.52 13.89
C LEU A 15 4.85 0.55 13.90
N ASN A 16 5.20 1.75 14.33
CA ASN A 16 4.33 2.91 14.16
C ASN A 16 4.33 3.39 12.69
N ALA A 17 3.47 4.36 12.37
CA ALA A 17 3.31 4.84 10.99
C ALA A 17 4.59 5.43 10.38
N LEU A 18 5.44 6.08 11.17
CA LEU A 18 6.72 6.63 10.71
C LEU A 18 7.72 5.49 10.45
N GLU A 19 7.83 4.58 11.39
CA GLU A 19 8.76 3.42 11.32
C GLU A 19 8.42 2.52 10.14
N ILE A 20 7.15 2.12 9.97
CA ILE A 20 6.74 1.25 8.86
C ILE A 20 6.94 1.92 7.50
N SER A 21 6.71 3.23 7.40
CA SER A 21 6.92 3.99 6.17
C SER A 21 8.40 4.02 5.78
N VAL A 22 9.30 4.30 6.74
CA VAL A 22 10.75 4.30 6.51
C VAL A 22 11.25 2.90 6.22
N TYR A 23 10.87 1.90 7.02
CA TYR A 23 11.29 0.52 6.81
C TYR A 23 10.87 -0.02 5.43
N ALA A 24 9.61 0.17 5.04
CA ALA A 24 9.12 -0.24 3.72
C ALA A 24 9.85 0.49 2.57
N TYR A 25 10.19 1.77 2.77
CA TYR A 25 11.00 2.50 1.79
C TYR A 25 12.39 1.89 1.64
N LEU A 26 13.09 1.62 2.76
CA LEU A 26 14.42 0.99 2.74
C LEU A 26 14.37 -0.38 2.05
N CYS A 27 13.38 -1.22 2.37
CA CYS A 27 13.16 -2.50 1.69
C CYS A 27 12.87 -2.37 0.18
N SER A 28 12.39 -1.21 -0.27
CA SER A 28 12.09 -0.96 -1.68
C SER A 28 13.32 -0.59 -2.52
N LEU A 29 14.44 -0.21 -1.87
CA LEU A 29 15.65 0.20 -2.57
C LEU A 29 16.39 -1.00 -3.18
N PRO A 30 17.12 -0.78 -4.29
CA PRO A 30 17.96 -1.83 -4.83
C PRO A 30 19.10 -2.16 -3.86
N ALA A 31 19.40 -3.45 -3.71
CA ALA A 31 20.54 -3.91 -2.97
C ALA A 31 21.85 -3.52 -3.68
N SER A 32 22.82 -3.01 -2.94
CA SER A 32 24.20 -2.89 -3.41
C SER A 32 25.05 -4.13 -3.07
N ALA A 33 24.72 -4.79 -1.96
CA ALA A 33 25.33 -6.01 -1.48
C ALA A 33 24.37 -6.74 -0.53
N THR A 34 24.78 -7.93 -0.08
CA THR A 34 24.11 -8.67 1.00
C THR A 34 25.17 -9.02 2.04
N THR A 35 24.86 -8.84 3.33
CA THR A 35 25.75 -9.22 4.41
C THR A 35 25.80 -10.74 4.57
N THR A 36 26.79 -11.26 5.28
CA THR A 36 26.89 -12.69 5.64
C THR A 36 25.66 -13.17 6.42
N ALA A 37 25.02 -12.29 7.20
CA ALA A 37 23.77 -12.56 7.92
C ALA A 37 22.51 -12.42 7.05
N GLY A 38 22.64 -12.20 5.72
CA GLY A 38 21.51 -12.10 4.81
C GLY A 38 20.81 -10.73 4.78
N ALA A 39 21.29 -9.73 5.51
CA ALA A 39 20.73 -8.38 5.46
C ALA A 39 21.13 -7.68 4.15
N VAL A 40 20.21 -6.91 3.59
CA VAL A 40 20.39 -6.18 2.34
C VAL A 40 21.11 -4.86 2.58
N VAL A 41 22.26 -4.66 1.97
CA VAL A 41 23.02 -3.41 2.07
C VAL A 41 22.51 -2.41 1.05
N ILE A 42 22.19 -1.22 1.52
CA ILE A 42 21.69 -0.10 0.71
C ILE A 42 22.42 1.18 1.05
N SER A 43 22.52 2.09 0.08
CA SER A 43 23.15 3.40 0.27
C SER A 43 22.12 4.50 -0.05
N VAL A 44 21.80 5.35 0.94
CA VAL A 44 20.80 6.41 0.79
C VAL A 44 21.04 7.58 1.73
N LYS A 45 20.68 8.80 1.29
CA LYS A 45 20.72 10.00 2.13
C LYS A 45 19.49 10.07 3.04
N GLN A 46 19.65 10.47 4.30
CA GLN A 46 18.52 10.69 5.21
C GLN A 46 17.53 11.73 4.66
N ALA A 47 18.02 12.78 4.00
CA ALA A 47 17.16 13.75 3.34
C ALA A 47 16.25 13.11 2.27
N THR A 48 16.80 12.14 1.50
CA THR A 48 16.02 11.38 0.51
C THR A 48 14.97 10.48 1.19
N ILE A 49 15.32 9.83 2.31
CA ILE A 49 14.36 9.06 3.12
C ILE A 49 13.20 9.97 3.55
N GLY A 50 13.53 11.14 4.11
CA GLY A 50 12.51 12.11 4.55
C GLY A 50 11.59 12.55 3.42
N GLN A 51 12.15 12.94 2.29
CA GLN A 51 11.39 13.36 1.11
C GLN A 51 10.46 12.23 0.62
N ARG A 52 10.98 10.99 0.54
CA ARG A 52 10.24 9.84 0.03
C ARG A 52 9.19 9.31 1.01
N CYS A 53 9.41 9.48 2.31
CA CYS A 53 8.45 9.07 3.35
C CYS A 53 7.53 10.20 3.82
N GLY A 54 7.64 11.41 3.26
CA GLY A 54 6.82 12.55 3.67
C GLY A 54 7.15 13.07 5.07
N ILE A 55 8.41 12.91 5.52
CA ILE A 55 8.90 13.35 6.83
C ILE A 55 9.76 14.59 6.63
N LYS A 56 9.29 15.74 7.13
CA LYS A 56 9.96 17.04 6.91
C LYS A 56 11.16 17.25 7.84
N SER A 57 11.08 16.77 9.09
CA SER A 57 12.10 17.01 10.11
C SER A 57 13.26 16.03 10.03
N PRO A 58 14.52 16.48 9.85
CA PRO A 58 15.69 15.59 9.86
C PRO A 58 15.88 14.85 11.19
N THR A 59 15.61 15.52 12.31
CA THR A 59 15.67 14.91 13.66
C THR A 59 14.67 13.76 13.81
N THR A 60 13.48 13.91 13.23
CA THR A 60 12.49 12.81 13.24
C THR A 60 13.00 11.61 12.46
N ILE A 61 13.68 11.82 11.32
CA ILE A 61 14.23 10.74 10.52
C ILE A 61 15.31 10.00 11.31
N SER A 62 16.26 10.72 11.93
CA SER A 62 17.30 10.11 12.76
C SER A 62 16.69 9.26 13.86
N ARG A 63 15.74 9.79 14.63
CA ARG A 63 15.04 9.03 15.70
C ARG A 63 14.31 7.81 15.18
N VAL A 64 13.72 7.85 13.98
CA VAL A 64 13.06 6.68 13.38
C VAL A 64 14.09 5.64 13.00
N ILE A 65 15.23 6.03 12.43
CA ILE A 65 16.32 5.11 12.11
C ILE A 65 16.84 4.46 13.39
N ASP A 66 17.12 5.25 14.44
CA ASP A 66 17.61 4.74 15.74
C ASP A 66 16.65 3.69 16.32
N ARG A 67 15.33 3.95 16.28
CA ARG A 67 14.33 2.97 16.73
C ARG A 67 14.28 1.71 15.85
N LEU A 68 14.51 1.82 14.56
CA LEU A 68 14.61 0.66 13.69
C LEU A 68 15.88 -0.14 13.97
N CYS A 69 16.98 0.53 14.35
CA CYS A 69 18.19 -0.12 14.83
C CYS A 69 17.97 -0.84 16.16
N GLU A 70 17.31 -0.22 17.14
CA GLU A 70 16.93 -0.83 18.42
C GLU A 70 16.07 -2.10 18.23
N LYS A 71 15.26 -2.14 17.19
CA LYS A 71 14.44 -3.30 16.81
C LYS A 71 15.19 -4.35 15.96
N GLY A 72 16.48 -4.15 15.66
CA GLY A 72 17.28 -5.06 14.86
C GLY A 72 16.89 -5.12 13.38
N LEU A 73 16.10 -4.15 12.88
CA LEU A 73 15.62 -4.12 11.50
C LEU A 73 16.54 -3.37 10.56
N VAL A 74 17.33 -2.47 11.09
CA VAL A 74 18.30 -1.66 10.35
C VAL A 74 19.58 -1.58 11.16
N GLU A 75 20.71 -1.61 10.50
CA GLU A 75 22.02 -1.33 11.07
C GLU A 75 22.69 -0.25 10.22
N THR A 76 23.30 0.74 10.88
CA THR A 76 24.09 1.76 10.19
C THR A 76 25.54 1.30 10.08
N LEU A 77 25.97 0.88 8.88
CA LEU A 77 27.33 0.37 8.65
C LEU A 77 28.34 1.50 8.50
N GLU A 78 28.00 2.48 7.65
CA GLU A 78 28.90 3.59 7.34
C GLU A 78 28.15 4.91 7.17
N ARG A 79 28.87 5.98 7.49
CA ARG A 79 28.48 7.34 7.14
C ARG A 79 29.58 7.96 6.29
N THR A 80 29.35 8.10 5.01
CA THR A 80 30.29 8.78 4.12
C THR A 80 30.32 10.27 4.46
N LYS A 81 31.39 10.71 5.11
CA LYS A 81 31.63 12.13 5.43
C LYS A 81 32.04 12.84 4.14
N LYS A 82 31.15 13.55 3.47
CA LYS A 82 31.55 14.67 2.62
C LYS A 82 31.73 15.90 3.50
N ALA A 83 32.58 16.85 3.07
CA ALA A 83 33.06 18.03 3.81
C ALA A 83 32.01 18.88 4.54
N ALA A 84 30.73 18.62 4.40
CA ALA A 84 29.64 19.23 5.16
C ALA A 84 28.92 18.20 6.02
N PRO A 85 28.78 18.37 7.35
CA PRO A 85 28.28 17.36 8.30
C PRO A 85 26.84 16.90 8.08
N ARG A 86 26.05 17.54 7.22
CA ARG A 86 24.64 17.21 6.97
C ARG A 86 24.35 16.63 5.57
N ARG A 87 25.35 16.40 4.73
CA ARG A 87 25.18 15.98 3.33
C ARG A 87 25.70 14.57 3.02
N GLY A 88 26.10 13.81 4.03
CA GLY A 88 26.61 12.44 3.85
C GLY A 88 25.54 11.46 3.37
N THR A 89 25.99 10.49 2.60
CA THR A 89 25.23 9.28 2.31
C THR A 89 25.49 8.28 3.42
N TYR A 90 24.46 7.55 3.83
CA TYR A 90 24.56 6.49 4.82
C TYR A 90 24.47 5.14 4.12
N VAL A 91 25.22 4.18 4.60
CA VAL A 91 25.14 2.77 4.22
C VAL A 91 24.41 2.05 5.34
N TYR A 92 23.31 1.41 5.00
CA TYR A 92 22.49 0.65 5.95
C TYR A 92 22.45 -0.81 5.54
N ALA A 93 22.55 -1.71 6.52
CA ALA A 93 22.12 -3.09 6.38
C ALA A 93 20.65 -3.19 6.84
N VAL A 94 19.79 -3.69 5.99
CA VAL A 94 18.35 -3.81 6.25
C VAL A 94 18.01 -5.28 6.35
N THR A 95 17.57 -5.71 7.54
CA THR A 95 17.07 -7.07 7.77
C THR A 95 15.64 -7.15 7.23
N GLN A 96 15.49 -7.80 6.08
CA GLN A 96 14.17 -8.04 5.49
C GLN A 96 13.53 -9.27 6.12
N GLN A 97 12.24 -9.17 6.44
CA GLN A 97 11.49 -10.31 6.95
C GLN A 97 11.37 -11.39 5.88
N SER A 98 11.31 -12.66 6.31
CA SER A 98 11.12 -13.80 5.42
C SER A 98 9.90 -13.61 4.52
N LEU A 99 10.02 -14.03 3.26
CA LEU A 99 8.91 -14.04 2.32
C LEU A 99 8.19 -15.40 2.27
N HIS A 100 8.66 -16.40 3.06
CA HIS A 100 8.07 -17.75 3.09
C HIS A 100 6.65 -17.74 3.62
N ASP A 101 6.37 -16.96 4.67
CA ASP A 101 5.06 -16.87 5.30
C ASP A 101 4.11 -15.93 4.56
N GLY A 102 4.48 -15.59 3.33
CA GLY A 102 3.71 -14.78 2.42
C GLY A 102 4.19 -13.34 2.31
N TYR A 103 3.84 -12.74 1.19
CA TYR A 103 4.21 -11.36 0.86
C TYR A 103 3.13 -10.69 0.04
N PHE A 104 3.21 -9.37 0.00
CA PHE A 104 2.38 -8.55 -0.86
C PHE A 104 3.21 -7.59 -1.71
N PHE A 105 2.62 -7.13 -2.81
CA PHE A 105 3.29 -6.22 -3.73
C PHE A 105 2.92 -4.78 -3.46
N VAL A 106 3.94 -3.93 -3.43
CA VAL A 106 3.82 -2.48 -3.25
C VAL A 106 4.44 -1.74 -4.44
N GLU A 107 3.81 -0.67 -4.91
CA GLU A 107 4.36 0.17 -5.96
C GLU A 107 5.38 1.17 -5.39
N ARG A 108 6.61 1.20 -5.94
CA ARG A 108 7.66 2.14 -5.48
C ARG A 108 7.27 3.61 -5.61
N ARG A 109 6.40 3.95 -6.56
CA ARG A 109 6.01 5.34 -6.79
C ARG A 109 5.13 5.95 -5.69
N VAL A 110 4.52 5.16 -4.80
CA VAL A 110 3.74 5.69 -3.67
C VAL A 110 4.63 6.46 -2.70
N PHE A 111 5.93 6.14 -2.67
CA PHE A 111 6.90 6.90 -1.90
C PHE A 111 7.08 8.31 -2.49
N GLY A 112 6.98 9.31 -1.64
CA GLY A 112 6.96 10.73 -2.00
C GLY A 112 5.57 11.28 -2.31
N GLN A 113 4.54 10.44 -2.32
CA GLN A 113 3.15 10.85 -2.53
C GLN A 113 2.28 10.65 -1.29
N LEU A 114 2.61 9.65 -0.46
CA LEU A 114 1.86 9.33 0.76
C LEU A 114 2.63 9.80 1.99
N VAL A 115 1.90 10.39 2.94
CA VAL A 115 2.44 10.65 4.28
C VAL A 115 2.40 9.39 5.13
N PRO A 116 3.16 9.28 6.24
CA PRO A 116 3.33 8.02 6.98
C PRO A 116 2.02 7.33 7.39
N ARG A 117 1.01 8.07 7.87
CA ARG A 117 -0.28 7.49 8.26
C ARG A 117 -1.03 6.89 7.06
N GLN A 118 -0.94 7.55 5.90
CA GLN A 118 -1.54 7.07 4.66
C GLN A 118 -0.80 5.84 4.15
N MET A 119 0.54 5.84 4.23
CA MET A 119 1.38 4.70 3.86
C MET A 119 1.01 3.47 4.68
N MET A 120 0.86 3.59 6.00
CA MET A 120 0.51 2.46 6.86
C MET A 120 -0.82 1.80 6.47
N ILE A 121 -1.87 2.60 6.23
CA ILE A 121 -3.17 2.07 5.78
C ILE A 121 -3.09 1.50 4.37
N TYR A 122 -2.36 2.16 3.47
CA TYR A 122 -2.15 1.67 2.11
C TYR A 122 -1.44 0.29 2.10
N LEU A 123 -0.37 0.14 2.88
CA LEU A 123 0.33 -1.14 3.05
C LEU A 123 -0.58 -2.23 3.63
N PHE A 124 -1.41 -1.90 4.62
CA PHE A 124 -2.38 -2.83 5.17
C PHE A 124 -3.38 -3.31 4.10
N ILE A 125 -3.92 -2.39 3.30
CA ILE A 125 -4.83 -2.74 2.20
C ILE A 125 -4.11 -3.59 1.14
N CYS A 126 -2.84 -3.31 0.84
CA CYS A 126 -2.03 -4.13 -0.06
C CYS A 126 -1.82 -5.55 0.49
N LYS A 127 -1.57 -5.70 1.82
CA LYS A 127 -1.45 -7.00 2.49
C LYS A 127 -2.77 -7.78 2.43
N ALA A 128 -3.87 -7.14 2.77
CA ALA A 128 -5.19 -7.76 2.79
C ALA A 128 -5.76 -8.06 1.38
N TYR A 129 -5.11 -7.56 0.33
CA TYR A 129 -5.57 -7.66 -1.04
C TYR A 129 -5.43 -9.08 -1.60
N SER A 130 -6.55 -9.69 -1.96
CA SER A 130 -6.57 -10.97 -2.65
C SER A 130 -6.21 -10.80 -4.13
N PRO A 131 -5.14 -11.43 -4.64
CA PRO A 131 -4.78 -11.37 -6.05
C PRO A 131 -5.86 -11.95 -6.97
N THR A 132 -6.51 -13.02 -6.53
CA THR A 132 -7.57 -13.72 -7.26
C THR A 132 -8.83 -12.86 -7.38
N LEU A 133 -9.26 -12.28 -6.26
CA LEU A 133 -10.48 -11.48 -6.19
C LEU A 133 -10.23 -10.00 -6.53
N ARG A 134 -8.96 -9.59 -6.60
CA ARG A 134 -8.50 -8.22 -6.85
C ARG A 134 -9.09 -7.16 -5.92
N ARG A 135 -9.36 -7.55 -4.67
CA ARG A 135 -10.00 -6.72 -3.66
C ARG A 135 -9.76 -7.27 -2.26
N CYS A 136 -10.01 -6.46 -1.25
CA CYS A 136 -10.05 -6.89 0.13
C CYS A 136 -11.29 -6.34 0.84
N TRP A 137 -11.67 -7.00 1.91
CA TRP A 137 -12.81 -6.64 2.76
C TRP A 137 -12.31 -6.40 4.17
N ASN A 138 -12.43 -5.17 4.63
CA ASN A 138 -12.07 -4.83 6.00
C ASN A 138 -12.99 -3.73 6.51
N SER A 139 -13.46 -3.87 7.73
CA SER A 139 -14.12 -2.78 8.42
C SER A 139 -13.10 -1.72 8.87
N TYR A 140 -13.54 -0.52 9.16
CA TYR A 140 -12.67 0.49 9.77
C TYR A 140 -12.13 0.03 11.13
N GLN A 141 -12.90 -0.78 11.84
CA GLN A 141 -12.48 -1.35 13.13
C GLN A 141 -11.33 -2.35 12.96
N ASP A 142 -11.37 -3.19 11.91
CA ASP A 142 -10.27 -4.13 11.63
C ASP A 142 -8.99 -3.38 11.27
N ILE A 143 -9.10 -2.34 10.43
CA ILE A 143 -7.95 -1.50 10.10
C ILE A 143 -7.41 -0.81 11.35
N SER A 144 -8.29 -0.25 12.20
CA SER A 144 -7.92 0.39 13.47
C SER A 144 -7.15 -0.57 14.36
N ARG A 145 -7.67 -1.78 14.57
CA ARG A 145 -7.06 -2.83 15.40
C ARG A 145 -5.67 -3.25 14.89
N GLN A 146 -5.53 -3.41 13.59
CA GLN A 146 -4.27 -3.87 12.98
C GLN A 146 -3.21 -2.77 12.88
N THR A 147 -3.63 -1.52 12.71
CA THR A 147 -2.70 -0.39 12.55
C THR A 147 -2.44 0.36 13.86
N GLY A 148 -3.20 0.09 14.92
CA GLY A 148 -3.15 0.82 16.19
C GLY A 148 -3.67 2.26 16.10
N MET A 149 -4.25 2.67 14.96
CA MET A 149 -4.80 4.02 14.77
C MET A 149 -6.22 4.11 15.32
N LYS A 150 -6.61 5.28 15.83
CA LYS A 150 -8.00 5.55 16.19
C LYS A 150 -8.91 5.42 14.96
N ARG A 151 -10.13 4.89 15.16
CA ARG A 151 -11.10 4.63 14.08
C ARG A 151 -11.41 5.87 13.24
N GLU A 152 -11.52 7.05 13.87
CA GLU A 152 -11.77 8.32 13.19
C GLU A 152 -10.60 8.69 12.27
N THR A 153 -9.36 8.49 12.72
CA THR A 153 -8.14 8.70 11.92
C THR A 153 -8.11 7.74 10.73
N VAL A 154 -8.53 6.48 10.92
CA VAL A 154 -8.64 5.50 9.83
C VAL A 154 -9.65 5.98 8.78
N ILE A 155 -10.85 6.42 9.20
CA ILE A 155 -11.90 6.91 8.29
C ILE A 155 -11.38 8.09 7.47
N GLN A 156 -10.78 9.08 8.13
CA GLN A 156 -10.19 10.25 7.47
C GLN A 156 -9.12 9.84 6.46
N THR A 157 -8.16 9.01 6.89
CA THR A 157 -7.02 8.59 6.04
C THR A 157 -7.47 7.74 4.86
N VAL A 158 -8.46 6.86 5.03
CA VAL A 158 -9.07 6.12 3.93
C VAL A 158 -9.74 7.07 2.93
N ASN A 159 -10.44 8.12 3.39
CA ASN A 159 -11.02 9.12 2.50
C ASN A 159 -9.93 9.87 1.72
N GLU A 160 -8.82 10.23 2.37
CA GLU A 160 -7.66 10.86 1.71
C GLU A 160 -7.07 9.95 0.62
N LEU A 161 -6.88 8.64 0.90
CA LEU A 161 -6.39 7.67 -0.07
C LEU A 161 -7.33 7.47 -1.26
N VAL A 162 -8.65 7.50 -1.03
CA VAL A 162 -9.67 7.45 -2.09
C VAL A 162 -9.62 8.72 -2.94
N ASN A 163 -9.57 9.89 -2.31
CA ASN A 163 -9.49 11.17 -3.01
C ASN A 163 -8.19 11.32 -3.81
N GLY A 164 -7.07 10.79 -3.26
CA GLY A 164 -5.77 10.72 -3.95
C GLY A 164 -5.69 9.64 -5.03
N HIS A 165 -6.75 8.85 -5.24
CA HIS A 165 -6.81 7.76 -6.22
C HIS A 165 -5.77 6.65 -6.00
N PHE A 166 -5.35 6.40 -4.75
CA PHE A 166 -4.49 5.27 -4.41
C PHE A 166 -5.28 3.98 -4.21
N ILE A 167 -6.51 4.12 -3.71
CA ILE A 167 -7.46 3.03 -3.53
C ILE A 167 -8.84 3.44 -4.01
N THR A 168 -9.69 2.46 -4.30
CA THR A 168 -11.14 2.66 -4.41
C THR A 168 -11.82 2.05 -3.20
N ARG A 169 -12.99 2.55 -2.83
CA ARG A 169 -13.80 2.03 -1.72
C ARG A 169 -15.26 1.94 -2.11
N CYS A 170 -15.88 0.79 -1.84
CA CYS A 170 -17.30 0.59 -1.90
C CYS A 170 -17.79 0.11 -0.53
N ARG A 171 -18.82 0.77 0.03
CA ARG A 171 -19.43 0.36 1.30
C ARG A 171 -20.44 -0.75 1.04
N ARG A 172 -20.34 -1.84 1.79
CA ARG A 172 -21.30 -2.94 1.72
C ARG A 172 -22.34 -2.79 2.81
N LYS A 173 -23.61 -2.99 2.44
CA LYS A 173 -24.74 -2.99 3.36
C LYS A 173 -24.99 -4.43 3.83
N ALA A 174 -25.52 -4.58 5.04
CA ALA A 174 -26.00 -5.87 5.52
C ALA A 174 -27.13 -6.38 4.62
N LYS A 175 -27.20 -7.71 4.45
CA LYS A 175 -28.26 -8.35 3.64
C LYS A 175 -29.63 -8.14 4.28
N ASP A 176 -29.69 -8.27 5.61
CA ASP A 176 -30.93 -8.25 6.38
C ASP A 176 -31.38 -6.84 6.75
N ASN A 177 -30.45 -5.90 6.84
CA ASN A 177 -30.76 -4.51 7.14
C ASN A 177 -29.96 -3.56 6.26
N ARG A 178 -30.59 -3.03 5.20
CA ARG A 178 -29.95 -2.13 4.24
C ARG A 178 -29.55 -0.75 4.81
N ARG A 179 -29.91 -0.44 6.05
CA ARG A 179 -29.45 0.78 6.75
C ARG A 179 -28.09 0.57 7.44
N VAL A 180 -27.68 -0.68 7.69
CA VAL A 180 -26.43 -1.03 8.37
C VAL A 180 -25.35 -1.30 7.36
N PHE A 181 -24.18 -0.66 7.52
CA PHE A 181 -22.96 -0.96 6.77
C PHE A 181 -22.12 -1.96 7.56
N VAL A 182 -21.75 -3.06 6.92
CA VAL A 182 -20.99 -4.15 7.57
C VAL A 182 -19.50 -3.93 7.43
N ASP A 183 -19.04 -3.79 6.19
CA ASP A 183 -17.62 -3.63 5.86
C ASP A 183 -17.44 -2.76 4.61
N ASN A 184 -16.19 -2.54 4.28
CA ASN A 184 -15.82 -1.83 3.07
C ASN A 184 -15.07 -2.78 2.14
N LEU A 185 -15.36 -2.67 0.85
CA LEU A 185 -14.63 -3.29 -0.22
C LEU A 185 -13.59 -2.31 -0.75
N TYR A 186 -12.32 -2.71 -0.73
CA TYR A 186 -11.22 -1.90 -1.25
C TYR A 186 -10.58 -2.55 -2.46
N GLN A 187 -10.10 -1.71 -3.39
CA GLN A 187 -9.22 -2.11 -4.47
C GLN A 187 -8.03 -1.16 -4.51
N VAL A 188 -6.84 -1.73 -4.68
CA VAL A 188 -5.63 -0.93 -4.90
C VAL A 188 -5.62 -0.44 -6.33
N VAL A 189 -5.51 0.87 -6.53
CA VAL A 189 -5.39 1.47 -7.85
C VAL A 189 -3.93 1.38 -8.29
N ARG A 190 -3.65 0.44 -9.18
CA ARG A 190 -2.34 0.32 -9.83
C ARG A 190 -2.34 1.13 -11.10
N TYR A 191 -1.39 2.06 -11.21
CA TYR A 191 -1.30 2.89 -12.40
C TYR A 191 -0.66 2.11 -13.55
N VAL A 192 -1.35 1.99 -14.63
CA VAL A 192 -0.78 1.57 -15.90
C VAL A 192 -0.26 2.83 -16.61
N LYS A 193 0.97 2.83 -17.12
CA LYS A 193 1.48 3.93 -17.95
C LYS A 193 0.53 4.12 -19.15
N GLY A 194 -0.13 5.29 -19.25
CA GLY A 194 -0.93 5.65 -20.44
C GLY A 194 -2.31 6.25 -20.12
N LYS A 195 -2.98 6.73 -21.15
CA LYS A 195 -4.27 7.46 -21.13
C LYS A 195 -5.46 6.73 -20.46
N ILE A 196 -5.30 5.46 -20.12
CA ILE A 196 -6.32 4.58 -19.53
C ILE A 196 -6.74 5.01 -18.12
N THR A 197 -5.81 5.59 -17.34
CA THR A 197 -6.07 6.00 -15.95
C THR A 197 -7.16 7.05 -15.83
N LYS A 198 -7.16 8.05 -16.76
CA LYS A 198 -8.19 9.11 -16.77
C LYS A 198 -9.58 8.53 -17.10
N LYS A 199 -9.64 7.50 -17.97
CA LYS A 199 -10.87 6.84 -18.37
C LYS A 199 -11.46 5.99 -17.24
N ILE A 200 -10.62 5.23 -16.52
CA ILE A 200 -11.04 4.42 -15.37
C ILE A 200 -11.53 5.31 -14.22
N VAL A 201 -10.80 6.38 -13.89
CA VAL A 201 -11.22 7.36 -12.87
C VAL A 201 -12.51 8.06 -13.28
N ARG A 202 -12.67 8.40 -14.57
CA ARG A 202 -13.90 9.04 -15.09
C ARG A 202 -15.11 8.10 -15.06
N LEU A 203 -14.92 6.82 -15.43
CA LEU A 203 -15.94 5.79 -15.34
C LEU A 203 -16.35 5.55 -13.88
N TYR A 204 -15.39 5.47 -12.95
CA TYR A 204 -15.64 5.32 -11.53
C TYR A 204 -16.41 6.52 -10.93
N ARG A 205 -16.02 7.75 -11.30
CA ARG A 205 -16.76 8.97 -10.89
C ARG A 205 -18.20 8.99 -11.44
N LYS A 206 -18.38 8.57 -12.69
CA LYS A 206 -19.71 8.47 -13.30
C LYS A 206 -20.56 7.41 -12.60
N TYR A 207 -19.96 6.27 -12.27
CA TYR A 207 -20.63 5.15 -11.62
C TYR A 207 -21.05 5.46 -10.17
N ASN A 208 -20.18 6.11 -9.40
CA ASN A 208 -20.52 6.52 -8.02
C ASN A 208 -21.51 7.68 -7.93
N ARG A 209 -21.64 8.50 -8.98
CA ARG A 209 -22.65 9.57 -9.01
C ARG A 209 -24.05 9.07 -9.37
N THR A 210 -24.15 7.98 -10.09
CA THR A 210 -25.43 7.53 -10.67
C THR A 210 -26.10 6.39 -9.93
N ASN A 211 -25.41 5.59 -9.09
CA ASN A 211 -26.09 4.40 -8.56
C ASN A 211 -25.50 3.85 -7.25
N VAL A 212 -26.11 4.21 -6.15
CA VAL A 212 -26.09 3.42 -4.91
C VAL A 212 -27.08 2.23 -5.00
N SER A 213 -28.02 2.22 -5.94
CA SER A 213 -29.11 1.24 -6.04
C SER A 213 -28.93 0.10 -7.06
N LEU A 214 -28.00 0.24 -8.02
CA LEU A 214 -27.80 -0.77 -9.09
C LEU A 214 -26.62 -1.71 -8.90
N LEU A 215 -25.83 -1.56 -7.84
CA LEU A 215 -24.63 -2.37 -7.56
C LEU A 215 -24.91 -3.83 -7.20
N SER A 216 -26.15 -4.26 -7.10
CA SER A 216 -26.51 -5.66 -6.85
C SER A 216 -26.50 -6.54 -8.11
N LYS A 217 -26.44 -5.99 -9.30
CA LYS A 217 -26.65 -6.74 -10.56
C LYS A 217 -25.52 -6.70 -11.60
N THR A 218 -24.55 -5.81 -11.50
CA THR A 218 -23.48 -5.74 -12.51
C THR A 218 -22.09 -5.72 -11.88
N HIS A 219 -21.34 -6.79 -12.07
CA HIS A 219 -19.92 -6.86 -11.74
C HIS A 219 -19.14 -6.22 -12.89
N VAL A 220 -18.63 -5.01 -12.70
CA VAL A 220 -17.62 -4.44 -13.61
C VAL A 220 -16.28 -5.07 -13.23
N GLN A 221 -15.81 -5.96 -14.07
CA GLN A 221 -14.52 -6.63 -13.89
C GLN A 221 -13.50 -5.97 -14.80
N VAL A 222 -12.47 -5.35 -14.19
CA VAL A 222 -11.33 -4.81 -14.93
C VAL A 222 -10.30 -5.91 -15.06
N TYR A 223 -10.11 -6.43 -16.27
CA TYR A 223 -9.12 -7.45 -16.57
C TYR A 223 -7.81 -6.79 -16.99
N TYR A 224 -6.70 -7.23 -16.41
CA TYR A 224 -5.36 -6.91 -16.86
C TYR A 224 -4.82 -8.10 -17.65
N ASN A 225 -4.64 -7.94 -18.95
CA ASN A 225 -3.98 -8.94 -19.76
C ASN A 225 -2.46 -8.72 -19.72
N ARG A 226 -1.76 -9.71 -19.15
CA ARG A 226 -0.32 -9.65 -18.87
C ARG A 226 0.54 -9.66 -20.14
N SER A 227 0.02 -10.23 -21.23
CA SER A 227 0.74 -10.38 -22.50
C SER A 227 0.65 -9.16 -23.41
N GLU A 228 -0.41 -8.34 -23.30
CA GLU A 228 -0.67 -7.24 -24.24
C GLU A 228 -0.65 -5.86 -23.59
N GLY A 229 -0.45 -5.75 -22.28
CA GLY A 229 -0.45 -4.47 -21.55
C GLY A 229 -1.79 -3.70 -21.63
N LEU A 230 -2.87 -4.35 -22.07
CA LEU A 230 -4.19 -3.76 -22.25
C LEU A 230 -5.11 -4.05 -21.06
N CYS A 231 -5.87 -3.03 -20.67
CA CYS A 231 -6.90 -3.13 -19.64
C CYS A 231 -8.27 -3.18 -20.33
N GLN A 232 -8.93 -4.33 -20.27
CA GLN A 232 -10.30 -4.47 -20.78
C GLN A 232 -11.32 -4.37 -19.63
N VAL A 233 -12.36 -3.58 -19.85
CA VAL A 233 -13.52 -3.48 -18.96
C VAL A 233 -14.62 -4.33 -19.57
N GLY A 234 -14.92 -5.46 -18.94
CA GLY A 234 -15.96 -6.37 -19.38
C GLY A 234 -17.15 -6.40 -18.41
N ASN A 235 -18.34 -6.30 -18.96
CA ASN A 235 -19.58 -6.64 -18.24
C ASN A 235 -19.88 -8.11 -18.47
N ARG A 236 -19.81 -8.93 -17.43
CA ARG A 236 -20.41 -10.28 -17.51
C ARG A 236 -21.89 -10.17 -17.16
N GLN A 237 -22.75 -10.28 -18.15
CA GLN A 237 -24.12 -10.74 -17.91
C GLN A 237 -24.07 -12.21 -17.46
N LYS A 238 -24.68 -12.51 -16.33
CA LYS A 238 -24.94 -13.88 -15.91
C LYS A 238 -25.94 -14.49 -16.93
N ILE A 239 -25.45 -15.34 -17.81
CA ILE A 239 -26.31 -16.22 -18.57
C ILE A 239 -26.72 -17.31 -17.56
N GLU A 240 -27.95 -17.24 -17.08
CA GLU A 240 -28.59 -18.36 -16.41
C GLU A 240 -28.83 -19.44 -17.48
N VAL A 241 -28.02 -20.48 -17.46
CA VAL A 241 -28.36 -21.72 -18.18
C VAL A 241 -29.51 -22.36 -17.39
N ARG A 242 -30.72 -22.15 -17.85
CA ARG A 242 -31.85 -22.97 -17.45
C ARG A 242 -31.59 -24.38 -18.00
N GLY A 243 -31.27 -25.29 -17.11
CA GLY A 243 -31.39 -26.71 -17.40
C GLY A 243 -32.84 -27.05 -17.64
N SER A 244 -33.09 -27.69 -18.72
CA SER A 244 -34.33 -28.39 -19.03
C SER A 244 -34.01 -29.89 -19.21
N PRO A 245 -35.02 -30.73 -19.18
CA PRO A 245 -35.51 -31.54 -18.07
C PRO A 245 -34.80 -32.88 -18.03
#